data_1d0b7446238f02cbf23cdd2128791eaf
#
_entry.id   1d0b7446238f02cbf23cdd2128791eaf
#
_cell.length_a   1.000
_cell.length_b   1.000
_cell.length_c   1.000
_cell.angle_alpha   90.00
_cell.angle_beta   90.00
_cell.angle_gamma   90.00
#
_symmetry.space_group_name_H-M   'P 1'
#
loop_
_entity.id
_entity.type
_entity.pdbx_description
1 polymer ?
#
loop_
_entity_poly.entity_id
_entity_poly.type
_entity_poly.pdbx_seq_one_letter_code
_entity_poly.pdbx_strand_id
1 'polypeptide(L)'
;MIDRREIDVLRSLLESNAETTSTDLIERFGGDTASLQSVIESLERDGYCFEQKAGTIRLLSEPDAVRPQSVGARLTTHTIGREVYVFRETRSTNDLARQAGVGKASEGVVFFAEQQTAGRGTHGRNWVSQGNQGLWFSILLRSTLPVERWPVLVQMAALAAAEAAETWIDDPIAIKPPNDLVLGGGKLAGFLLETCNAWNFQVLGIGMNVRSAPQIEGYPTSALDDFARKRVPLSELAAGILNRFEDWYLRKTVEWVAEAVANSKFPL
;
A
#
# COMPACT_ATOMS: atom_id res chain seq x y z
N MET A 1 11.57 -13.60 -6.74
CA MET A 1 10.58 -14.05 -5.72
C MET A 1 11.13 -13.59 -4.40
N ILE A 2 10.34 -12.92 -3.56
CA ILE A 2 10.79 -12.43 -2.25
C ILE A 2 11.09 -13.63 -1.36
N ASP A 3 12.24 -13.61 -0.68
CA ASP A 3 12.55 -14.63 0.32
C ASP A 3 11.67 -14.36 1.55
N ARG A 4 10.83 -15.34 1.90
CA ARG A 4 9.93 -15.24 3.05
C ARG A 4 10.70 -15.02 4.36
N ARG A 5 11.93 -15.50 4.44
CA ARG A 5 12.81 -15.30 5.61
C ARG A 5 13.15 -13.82 5.83
N GLU A 6 13.29 -13.02 4.77
CA GLU A 6 13.50 -11.57 4.87
C GLU A 6 12.31 -10.89 5.55
N ILE A 7 11.09 -11.28 5.18
CA ILE A 7 9.86 -10.79 5.79
C ILE A 7 9.79 -11.18 7.27
N ASP A 8 10.11 -12.43 7.60
CA ASP A 8 10.03 -12.94 8.98
C ASP A 8 11.08 -12.28 9.90
N VAL A 9 12.30 -12.04 9.40
CA VAL A 9 13.34 -11.30 10.12
C VAL A 9 12.92 -9.85 10.36
N LEU A 10 12.43 -9.15 9.34
CA LEU A 10 11.97 -7.76 9.49
C LEU A 10 10.78 -7.67 10.44
N ARG A 11 9.82 -8.59 10.34
CA ARG A 11 8.65 -8.64 11.24
C ARG A 11 9.09 -8.80 12.69
N SER A 12 10.00 -9.74 12.96
CA SER A 12 10.52 -9.97 14.31
C SER A 12 11.22 -8.75 14.88
N LEU A 13 12.02 -8.05 14.06
CA LEU A 13 12.67 -6.81 14.48
C LEU A 13 11.66 -5.70 14.78
N LEU A 14 10.65 -5.51 13.92
CA LEU A 14 9.62 -4.49 14.11
C LEU A 14 8.76 -4.75 15.36
N GLU A 15 8.43 -6.01 15.65
CA GLU A 15 7.71 -6.41 16.87
C GLU A 15 8.51 -6.19 18.14
N SER A 16 9.85 -6.23 18.06
CA SER A 16 10.80 -6.09 19.18
C SER A 16 11.39 -4.68 19.30
N ASN A 17 10.66 -3.64 18.87
CA ASN A 17 11.14 -2.25 18.85
C ASN A 17 12.47 -2.08 18.09
N ALA A 18 12.59 -2.77 16.96
CA ALA A 18 13.72 -2.77 16.04
C ALA A 18 15.01 -3.43 16.57
N GLU A 19 14.99 -4.13 17.71
CA GLU A 19 16.16 -4.81 18.28
C GLU A 19 15.81 -6.20 18.84
N THR A 20 16.61 -7.23 18.51
CA THR A 20 16.43 -8.59 19.03
C THR A 20 17.74 -9.37 18.98
N THR A 21 17.80 -10.55 19.60
CA THR A 21 19.00 -11.40 19.55
C THR A 21 19.06 -12.24 18.27
N SER A 22 20.26 -12.58 17.81
CA SER A 22 20.45 -13.51 16.69
C SER A 22 19.83 -14.86 16.97
N THR A 23 19.83 -15.33 18.22
CA THR A 23 19.22 -16.59 18.65
C THR A 23 17.71 -16.56 18.45
N ASP A 24 17.04 -15.50 18.93
CA ASP A 24 15.57 -15.37 18.80
C ASP A 24 15.15 -15.33 17.32
N LEU A 25 15.92 -14.63 16.47
CA LEU A 25 15.66 -14.61 15.03
C LEU A 25 15.79 -16.01 14.42
N ILE A 26 16.89 -16.73 14.73
CA ILE A 26 17.12 -18.08 14.20
C ILE A 26 15.99 -19.04 14.63
N GLU A 27 15.55 -18.96 15.88
CA GLU A 27 14.44 -19.79 16.37
C GLU A 27 13.13 -19.49 15.64
N ARG A 28 12.83 -18.20 15.38
CA ARG A 28 11.58 -17.79 14.73
C ARG A 28 11.50 -18.17 13.25
N PHE A 29 12.56 -18.00 12.48
CA PHE A 29 12.51 -18.31 11.04
C PHE A 29 13.02 -19.72 10.68
N GLY A 30 13.53 -20.49 11.65
CA GLY A 30 13.89 -21.90 11.48
C GLY A 30 15.14 -22.10 10.63
N GLY A 31 16.22 -21.37 10.92
CA GLY A 31 17.50 -21.44 10.20
C GLY A 31 18.69 -21.72 11.09
N ASP A 32 19.85 -21.25 10.64
CA ASP A 32 21.10 -21.22 11.36
C ASP A 32 21.78 -19.85 11.22
N THR A 33 22.91 -19.65 11.88
CA THR A 33 23.65 -18.37 11.85
C THR A 33 24.06 -17.96 10.43
N ALA A 34 24.46 -18.92 9.58
CA ALA A 34 24.85 -18.62 8.21
C ALA A 34 23.67 -18.17 7.36
N SER A 35 22.50 -18.82 7.53
CA SER A 35 21.25 -18.43 6.88
C SER A 35 20.81 -17.04 7.31
N LEU A 36 20.86 -16.72 8.62
CA LEU A 36 20.55 -15.39 9.13
C LEU A 36 21.46 -14.34 8.54
N GLN A 37 22.76 -14.58 8.52
CA GLN A 37 23.73 -13.66 7.95
C GLN A 37 23.45 -13.39 6.46
N SER A 38 23.13 -14.43 5.69
CA SER A 38 22.75 -14.30 4.27
C SER A 38 21.48 -13.45 4.07
N VAL A 39 20.50 -13.59 4.96
CA VAL A 39 19.27 -12.77 4.92
C VAL A 39 19.58 -11.30 5.23
N ILE A 40 20.39 -11.03 6.26
CA ILE A 40 20.79 -9.67 6.61
C ILE A 40 21.56 -9.01 5.45
N GLU A 41 22.53 -9.71 4.87
CA GLU A 41 23.29 -9.20 3.71
C GLU A 41 22.42 -8.95 2.48
N SER A 42 21.36 -9.76 2.29
CA SER A 42 20.38 -9.52 1.23
C SER A 42 19.58 -8.24 1.47
N LEU A 43 19.10 -8.05 2.69
CA LEU A 43 18.39 -6.84 3.08
C LEU A 43 19.27 -5.59 3.01
N GLU A 44 20.56 -5.69 3.42
CA GLU A 44 21.50 -4.57 3.31
C GLU A 44 21.72 -4.16 1.84
N ARG A 45 21.80 -5.12 0.90
CA ARG A 45 21.86 -4.84 -0.53
C ARG A 45 20.61 -4.14 -1.06
N ASP A 46 19.45 -4.39 -0.43
CA ASP A 46 18.17 -3.74 -0.75
C ASP A 46 18.01 -2.37 -0.06
N GLY A 47 19.05 -1.93 0.72
CA GLY A 47 19.13 -0.60 1.33
C GLY A 47 18.65 -0.51 2.77
N TYR A 48 18.46 -1.64 3.46
CA TYR A 48 18.26 -1.65 4.92
C TYR A 48 19.59 -1.45 5.64
N CYS A 49 19.56 -0.79 6.79
CA CYS A 49 20.75 -0.61 7.62
C CYS A 49 20.56 -1.32 8.96
N PHE A 50 21.55 -2.14 9.33
CA PHE A 50 21.55 -2.87 10.60
C PHE A 50 22.78 -2.52 11.44
N GLU A 51 22.64 -2.59 12.75
CA GLU A 51 23.75 -2.68 13.71
C GLU A 51 23.76 -4.09 14.27
N GLN A 52 24.93 -4.75 14.19
CA GLN A 52 25.15 -6.07 14.78
C GLN A 52 26.19 -5.93 15.90
N LYS A 53 25.81 -6.23 17.15
CA LYS A 53 26.68 -6.02 18.30
C LYS A 53 26.40 -7.03 19.41
N ALA A 54 27.43 -7.76 19.83
CA ALA A 54 27.36 -8.71 20.93
C ALA A 54 26.19 -9.72 20.84
N GLY A 55 25.88 -10.23 19.61
CA GLY A 55 24.80 -11.19 19.38
C GLY A 55 23.41 -10.55 19.26
N THR A 56 23.33 -9.22 19.32
CA THR A 56 22.11 -8.46 19.07
C THR A 56 22.11 -7.89 17.68
N ILE A 57 20.96 -7.87 17.02
CA ILE A 57 20.72 -7.26 15.72
C ILE A 57 19.67 -6.17 15.89
N ARG A 58 19.99 -4.99 15.40
CA ARG A 58 19.12 -3.82 15.42
C ARG A 58 18.91 -3.27 14.03
N LEU A 59 17.65 -3.03 13.65
CA LEU A 59 17.29 -2.32 12.43
C LEU A 59 17.43 -0.81 12.69
N LEU A 60 18.35 -0.15 11.99
CA LEU A 60 18.59 1.29 12.12
C LEU A 60 17.71 2.10 11.17
N SER A 61 17.54 1.64 9.92
CA SER A 61 16.69 2.30 8.95
C SER A 61 16.23 1.35 7.84
N GLU A 62 15.10 1.68 7.27
CA GLU A 62 14.52 1.05 6.08
C GLU A 62 14.70 1.98 4.86
N PRO A 63 14.69 1.43 3.63
CA PRO A 63 14.68 2.24 2.41
C PRO A 63 13.47 3.19 2.36
N ASP A 64 13.69 4.40 1.84
CA ASP A 64 12.62 5.41 1.69
C ASP A 64 11.68 5.15 0.49
N ALA A 65 11.83 4.03 -0.19
CA ALA A 65 10.94 3.55 -1.25
C ALA A 65 10.08 2.39 -0.76
N VAL A 66 9.00 2.09 -1.45
CA VAL A 66 8.23 0.87 -1.17
C VAL A 66 9.11 -0.36 -1.39
N ARG A 67 9.19 -1.22 -0.38
CA ARG A 67 9.87 -2.51 -0.47
C ARG A 67 8.89 -3.63 -0.12
N PRO A 68 8.83 -4.69 -0.95
CA PRO A 68 7.89 -5.79 -0.71
C PRO A 68 8.12 -6.45 0.65
N GLN A 69 9.38 -6.54 1.10
CA GLN A 69 9.75 -7.09 2.40
C GLN A 69 9.19 -6.24 3.55
N SER A 70 9.35 -4.89 3.48
CA SER A 70 8.83 -3.96 4.48
C SER A 70 7.31 -3.95 4.54
N VAL A 71 6.64 -4.03 3.38
CA VAL A 71 5.18 -4.18 3.31
C VAL A 71 4.78 -5.51 3.93
N GLY A 72 5.35 -6.63 3.47
CA GLY A 72 5.02 -7.98 3.94
C GLY A 72 5.24 -8.18 5.43
N ALA A 73 6.27 -7.55 6.01
CA ALA A 73 6.57 -7.62 7.44
C ALA A 73 5.46 -6.97 8.32
N ARG A 74 4.70 -6.03 7.77
CA ARG A 74 3.62 -5.29 8.47
C ARG A 74 2.22 -5.76 8.13
N LEU A 75 2.07 -6.69 7.17
CA LEU A 75 0.76 -7.22 6.81
C LEU A 75 0.22 -8.17 7.88
N THR A 76 -1.04 -7.93 8.24
CA THR A 76 -1.87 -8.82 9.07
C THR A 76 -2.98 -9.48 8.27
N THR A 77 -2.98 -9.28 6.96
CA THR A 77 -3.99 -9.76 6.02
C THR A 77 -3.89 -11.26 5.75
N HIS A 78 -5.00 -11.86 5.34
CA HIS A 78 -5.07 -13.27 4.94
C HIS A 78 -5.11 -13.46 3.41
N THR A 79 -5.56 -12.46 2.67
CA THR A 79 -5.76 -12.51 1.21
C THR A 79 -5.00 -11.38 0.51
N ILE A 80 -5.24 -10.14 0.93
CA ILE A 80 -4.69 -8.95 0.25
C ILE A 80 -3.20 -8.78 0.59
N GLY A 81 -2.36 -8.67 -0.45
CA GLY A 81 -0.92 -8.45 -0.27
C GLY A 81 -0.10 -9.69 0.07
N ARG A 82 -0.65 -10.90 -0.05
CA ARG A 82 0.14 -12.14 0.09
C ARG A 82 1.23 -12.27 -0.96
N GLU A 83 1.01 -11.67 -2.12
CA GLU A 83 2.00 -11.48 -3.17
C GLU A 83 2.09 -9.99 -3.46
N VAL A 84 3.26 -9.41 -3.27
CA VAL A 84 3.55 -7.99 -3.49
C VAL A 84 4.69 -7.88 -4.49
N TYR A 85 4.46 -7.17 -5.57
CA TYR A 85 5.44 -6.87 -6.59
C TYR A 85 5.68 -5.35 -6.64
N VAL A 86 6.95 -4.94 -6.70
CA VAL A 86 7.35 -3.54 -6.83
C VAL A 86 8.18 -3.38 -8.10
N PHE A 87 7.76 -2.47 -8.95
CA PHE A 87 8.43 -2.14 -10.21
C PHE A 87 9.04 -0.75 -10.10
N ARG A 88 10.25 -0.57 -10.61
CA ARG A 88 10.85 0.76 -10.69
C ARG A 88 10.03 1.67 -11.60
N GLU A 89 9.62 1.16 -12.76
CA GLU A 89 8.80 1.88 -13.72
C GLU A 89 7.85 0.92 -14.44
N THR A 90 6.63 1.38 -14.71
CA THR A 90 5.65 0.70 -15.57
C THR A 90 4.77 1.72 -16.28
N ARG A 91 4.05 1.31 -17.31
CA ARG A 91 3.03 2.16 -17.92
C ARG A 91 1.91 2.45 -16.92
N SER A 92 1.35 1.41 -16.32
CA SER A 92 0.34 1.52 -15.27
C SER A 92 0.32 0.23 -14.43
N THR A 93 0.19 0.36 -13.12
CA THR A 93 0.01 -0.79 -12.22
C THR A 93 -1.30 -1.54 -12.50
N ASN A 94 -2.34 -0.85 -12.98
CA ASN A 94 -3.59 -1.48 -13.42
C ASN A 94 -3.37 -2.43 -14.61
N ASP A 95 -2.44 -2.13 -15.53
CA ASP A 95 -2.14 -3.02 -16.66
C ASP A 95 -1.45 -4.30 -16.19
N LEU A 96 -0.54 -4.19 -15.21
CA LEU A 96 0.12 -5.34 -14.57
C LEU A 96 -0.90 -6.24 -13.86
N ALA A 97 -1.77 -5.65 -13.05
CA ALA A 97 -2.81 -6.39 -12.34
C ALA A 97 -3.82 -7.04 -13.31
N ARG A 98 -4.19 -6.35 -14.39
CA ARG A 98 -5.05 -6.91 -15.43
C ARG A 98 -4.39 -8.10 -16.12
N GLN A 99 -3.12 -7.97 -16.51
CA GLN A 99 -2.37 -9.07 -17.15
C GLN A 99 -2.27 -10.27 -16.22
N ALA A 100 -1.99 -10.06 -14.93
CA ALA A 100 -1.97 -11.10 -13.93
C ALA A 100 -3.33 -11.77 -13.76
N GLY A 101 -4.43 -11.01 -13.75
CA GLY A 101 -5.80 -11.52 -13.66
C GLY A 101 -6.18 -12.41 -14.84
N VAL A 102 -5.81 -12.04 -16.07
CA VAL A 102 -5.95 -12.88 -17.27
C VAL A 102 -5.08 -14.15 -17.15
N GLY A 103 -3.86 -14.02 -16.59
CA GLY A 103 -2.96 -15.14 -16.28
C GLY A 103 -3.42 -16.00 -15.09
N LYS A 104 -4.64 -15.79 -14.54
CA LYS A 104 -5.24 -16.51 -13.43
C LYS A 104 -4.47 -16.38 -12.11
N ALA A 105 -3.77 -15.28 -11.88
CA ALA A 105 -3.19 -14.97 -10.58
C ALA A 105 -4.28 -14.97 -9.48
N SER A 106 -3.85 -15.26 -8.26
CA SER A 106 -4.72 -15.30 -7.09
C SER A 106 -5.31 -13.93 -6.76
N GLU A 107 -6.46 -13.90 -6.12
CA GLU A 107 -6.99 -12.69 -5.51
C GLU A 107 -6.01 -12.09 -4.51
N GLY A 108 -5.98 -10.76 -4.42
CA GLY A 108 -5.18 -10.06 -3.43
C GLY A 108 -3.74 -9.79 -3.83
N VAL A 109 -3.31 -10.20 -5.02
CA VAL A 109 -1.98 -9.82 -5.54
C VAL A 109 -1.91 -8.31 -5.73
N VAL A 110 -0.81 -7.68 -5.27
CA VAL A 110 -0.61 -6.22 -5.30
C VAL A 110 0.61 -5.86 -6.15
N PHE A 111 0.43 -4.88 -7.02
CA PHE A 111 1.46 -4.35 -7.91
C PHE A 111 1.72 -2.88 -7.57
N PHE A 112 2.89 -2.57 -7.06
CA PHE A 112 3.40 -1.22 -6.84
C PHE A 112 4.31 -0.80 -7.99
N ALA A 113 4.39 0.51 -8.23
CA ALA A 113 5.42 1.11 -9.05
C ALA A 113 6.00 2.35 -8.37
N GLU A 114 7.32 2.56 -8.49
CA GLU A 114 7.94 3.83 -8.06
C GLU A 114 7.50 4.97 -8.99
N GLN A 115 7.29 4.65 -10.29
CA GLN A 115 6.85 5.61 -11.31
C GLN A 115 5.90 4.94 -12.31
N GLN A 116 4.88 5.69 -12.79
CA GLN A 116 4.05 5.28 -13.92
C GLN A 116 4.20 6.28 -15.08
N THR A 117 4.46 5.75 -16.30
CA THR A 117 4.60 6.58 -17.51
C THR A 117 3.27 6.88 -18.21
N ALA A 118 2.22 6.12 -17.88
CA ALA A 118 0.86 6.29 -18.40
C ALA A 118 -0.19 6.00 -17.32
N GLY A 119 -0.04 6.60 -16.14
CA GLY A 119 -1.00 6.49 -15.03
C GLY A 119 -2.38 7.01 -15.46
N ARG A 120 -3.44 6.31 -15.06
CA ARG A 120 -4.81 6.61 -15.45
C ARG A 120 -5.67 7.00 -14.25
N GLY A 121 -6.54 7.98 -14.48
CA GLY A 121 -7.66 8.32 -13.62
C GLY A 121 -9.00 8.00 -14.32
N THR A 122 -10.10 8.33 -13.68
CA THR A 122 -11.45 8.17 -14.24
C THR A 122 -11.66 9.08 -15.47
N HIS A 123 -12.55 8.66 -16.38
CA HIS A 123 -12.92 9.41 -17.60
C HIS A 123 -11.74 9.74 -18.52
N GLY A 124 -10.74 8.85 -18.60
CA GLY A 124 -9.57 9.02 -19.48
C GLY A 124 -8.56 10.09 -19.03
N ARG A 125 -8.71 10.64 -17.81
CA ARG A 125 -7.75 11.61 -17.27
C ARG A 125 -6.43 10.92 -16.93
N ASN A 126 -5.33 11.63 -17.07
CA ASN A 126 -4.03 11.16 -16.63
C ASN A 126 -3.89 11.30 -15.11
N TRP A 127 -3.25 10.31 -14.49
CA TRP A 127 -2.76 10.38 -13.13
C TRP A 127 -1.24 10.55 -13.16
N VAL A 128 -0.75 11.66 -12.63
CA VAL A 128 0.70 11.93 -12.57
C VAL A 128 1.31 11.09 -11.46
N SER A 129 2.29 10.26 -11.79
CA SER A 129 2.95 9.31 -10.87
C SER A 129 4.45 9.45 -10.98
N GLN A 130 5.01 10.49 -10.35
CA GLN A 130 6.45 10.75 -10.35
C GLN A 130 7.19 9.82 -9.39
N GLY A 131 8.43 9.49 -9.72
CA GLY A 131 9.24 8.52 -8.98
C GLY A 131 9.36 8.84 -7.50
N ASN A 132 8.97 7.89 -6.66
CA ASN A 132 9.02 7.95 -5.20
C ASN A 132 8.30 9.14 -4.53
N GLN A 133 7.38 9.82 -5.25
CA GLN A 133 6.62 10.94 -4.69
C GLN A 133 5.32 10.53 -4.01
N GLY A 134 4.91 9.28 -4.15
CA GLY A 134 3.68 8.79 -3.55
C GLY A 134 3.54 7.28 -3.66
N LEU A 135 2.33 6.81 -3.41
CA LEU A 135 1.94 5.41 -3.55
C LEU A 135 1.12 5.23 -4.82
N TRP A 136 1.65 4.45 -5.74
CA TRP A 136 1.02 4.07 -6.99
C TRP A 136 0.92 2.56 -7.04
N PHE A 137 -0.28 2.01 -6.84
CA PHE A 137 -0.44 0.56 -6.82
C PHE A 137 -1.83 0.10 -7.23
N SER A 138 -1.93 -1.19 -7.55
CA SER A 138 -3.19 -1.83 -7.93
C SER A 138 -3.32 -3.18 -7.25
N ILE A 139 -4.55 -3.50 -6.84
CA ILE A 139 -4.94 -4.76 -6.22
C ILE A 139 -5.80 -5.55 -7.21
N LEU A 140 -5.47 -6.82 -7.43
CA LEU A 140 -6.31 -7.75 -8.17
C LEU A 140 -7.39 -8.32 -7.24
N LEU A 141 -8.66 -8.11 -7.59
CA LEU A 141 -9.81 -8.59 -6.81
C LEU A 141 -10.65 -9.59 -7.61
N ARG A 142 -11.27 -10.52 -6.90
CA ARG A 142 -12.27 -11.46 -7.45
C ARG A 142 -13.53 -11.41 -6.59
N SER A 143 -14.06 -10.19 -6.44
CA SER A 143 -15.20 -9.93 -5.57
C SER A 143 -16.43 -10.73 -5.98
N THR A 144 -17.08 -11.34 -5.01
CA THR A 144 -18.35 -12.05 -5.17
C THR A 144 -19.57 -11.12 -5.09
N LEU A 145 -19.36 -9.82 -4.86
CA LEU A 145 -20.43 -8.83 -4.87
C LEU A 145 -21.12 -8.76 -6.25
N PRO A 146 -22.44 -8.55 -6.30
CA PRO A 146 -23.14 -8.23 -7.55
C PRO A 146 -22.48 -7.03 -8.26
N VAL A 147 -22.51 -7.01 -9.58
CA VAL A 147 -21.85 -5.98 -10.42
C VAL A 147 -22.30 -4.57 -10.05
N GLU A 148 -23.57 -4.41 -9.73
CA GLU A 148 -24.18 -3.13 -9.34
C GLU A 148 -23.59 -2.57 -8.03
N ARG A 149 -22.99 -3.43 -7.21
CA ARG A 149 -22.37 -3.06 -5.94
C ARG A 149 -20.84 -2.87 -6.02
N TRP A 150 -20.21 -3.16 -7.16
CA TRP A 150 -18.76 -2.98 -7.29
C TRP A 150 -18.23 -1.56 -7.00
N PRO A 151 -18.99 -0.46 -7.24
CA PRO A 151 -18.55 0.87 -6.83
C PRO A 151 -18.21 0.98 -5.33
N VAL A 152 -18.78 0.12 -4.46
CA VAL A 152 -18.46 0.11 -3.03
C VAL A 152 -16.99 -0.26 -2.76
N LEU A 153 -16.34 -1.02 -3.65
CA LEU A 153 -14.92 -1.37 -3.54
C LEU A 153 -14.01 -0.12 -3.54
N VAL A 154 -14.41 0.90 -4.31
CA VAL A 154 -13.73 2.20 -4.33
C VAL A 154 -13.90 2.93 -3.00
N GLN A 155 -15.10 2.89 -2.43
CA GLN A 155 -15.40 3.51 -1.14
C GLN A 155 -14.65 2.81 0.01
N MET A 156 -14.58 1.47 0.00
CA MET A 156 -13.79 0.70 0.94
C MET A 156 -12.30 1.08 0.88
N ALA A 157 -11.76 1.24 -0.33
CA ALA A 157 -10.37 1.67 -0.51
C ALA A 157 -10.14 3.11 -0.04
N ALA A 158 -11.09 4.01 -0.28
CA ALA A 158 -11.01 5.39 0.16
C ALA A 158 -11.03 5.49 1.70
N LEU A 159 -11.93 4.75 2.37
CA LEU A 159 -11.96 4.65 3.83
C LEU A 159 -10.65 4.09 4.38
N ALA A 160 -10.18 2.97 3.85
CA ALA A 160 -8.94 2.34 4.27
C ALA A 160 -7.72 3.26 4.13
N ALA A 161 -7.66 4.00 3.02
CA ALA A 161 -6.59 4.94 2.75
C ALA A 161 -6.66 6.18 3.66
N ALA A 162 -7.85 6.72 3.92
CA ALA A 162 -8.06 7.81 4.86
C ALA A 162 -7.64 7.41 6.28
N GLU A 163 -8.18 6.30 6.79
CA GLU A 163 -7.85 5.77 8.13
C GLU A 163 -6.35 5.48 8.31
N ALA A 164 -5.66 5.00 7.26
CA ALA A 164 -4.23 4.76 7.31
C ALA A 164 -3.43 6.06 7.33
N ALA A 165 -3.83 7.05 6.54
CA ALA A 165 -3.17 8.35 6.45
C ALA A 165 -3.38 9.20 7.70
N GLU A 166 -4.56 9.17 8.32
CA GLU A 166 -4.89 9.90 9.55
C GLU A 166 -4.05 9.48 10.76
N THR A 167 -3.37 8.33 10.72
CA THR A 167 -2.41 7.98 11.78
C THR A 167 -1.16 8.88 11.80
N TRP A 168 -0.90 9.63 10.73
CA TRP A 168 0.29 10.46 10.54
C TRP A 168 0.05 11.95 10.69
N ILE A 169 -1.20 12.38 10.65
CA ILE A 169 -1.61 13.78 10.63
C ILE A 169 -2.67 14.06 11.71
N ASP A 170 -2.90 15.34 11.99
CA ASP A 170 -3.98 15.79 12.87
C ASP A 170 -5.18 16.35 12.07
N ASP A 171 -4.94 16.71 10.82
CA ASP A 171 -5.95 17.28 9.94
C ASP A 171 -6.90 16.19 9.42
N PRO A 172 -8.21 16.45 9.35
CA PRO A 172 -9.17 15.47 8.85
C PRO A 172 -9.03 15.28 7.34
N ILE A 173 -9.14 14.02 6.90
CA ILE A 173 -9.23 13.66 5.49
C ILE A 173 -10.70 13.51 5.10
N ALA A 174 -11.13 14.22 4.06
CA ALA A 174 -12.47 14.12 3.54
C ALA A 174 -12.53 13.17 2.34
N ILE A 175 -13.58 12.33 2.31
CA ILE A 175 -13.90 11.52 1.13
C ILE A 175 -14.81 12.34 0.21
N LYS A 176 -14.31 12.67 -0.97
CA LYS A 176 -15.09 13.34 -2.03
C LYS A 176 -15.59 12.28 -3.02
N PRO A 177 -16.89 11.95 -2.99
CA PRO A 177 -17.45 11.00 -3.95
C PRO A 177 -17.20 11.44 -5.41
N PRO A 178 -17.06 10.47 -6.32
CA PRO A 178 -17.17 9.03 -6.08
C PRO A 178 -15.85 8.38 -5.64
N ASN A 179 -14.67 9.02 -5.79
CA ASN A 179 -13.39 8.33 -5.80
C ASN A 179 -12.17 9.18 -5.44
N ASP A 180 -12.31 10.24 -4.65
CA ASP A 180 -11.21 11.11 -4.27
C ASP A 180 -11.08 11.26 -2.75
N LEU A 181 -9.86 11.35 -2.24
CA LEU A 181 -9.56 11.90 -0.91
C LEU A 181 -9.07 13.34 -1.04
N VAL A 182 -9.49 14.16 -0.10
CA VAL A 182 -9.12 15.58 -0.03
C VAL A 182 -8.55 15.90 1.34
N LEU A 183 -7.42 16.61 1.37
CA LEU A 183 -6.73 17.08 2.56
C LEU A 183 -6.35 18.54 2.36
N GLY A 184 -6.65 19.41 3.34
CA GLY A 184 -6.35 20.85 3.25
C GLY A 184 -6.94 21.54 2.01
N GLY A 185 -8.07 21.04 1.49
CA GLY A 185 -8.72 21.56 0.28
C GLY A 185 -8.14 21.06 -1.05
N GLY A 186 -7.04 20.29 -1.03
CA GLY A 186 -6.41 19.71 -2.21
C GLY A 186 -6.65 18.19 -2.34
N LYS A 187 -6.61 17.68 -3.58
CA LYS A 187 -6.73 16.25 -3.84
C LYS A 187 -5.49 15.50 -3.38
N LEU A 188 -5.65 14.63 -2.37
CA LEU A 188 -4.62 13.78 -1.81
C LEU A 188 -4.50 12.46 -2.57
N ALA A 189 -5.64 11.79 -2.86
CA ALA A 189 -5.65 10.49 -3.49
C ALA A 189 -6.82 10.34 -4.48
N GLY A 190 -6.67 9.39 -5.40
CA GLY A 190 -7.71 8.98 -6.33
C GLY A 190 -7.73 7.46 -6.51
N PHE A 191 -8.91 6.92 -6.76
CA PHE A 191 -9.17 5.49 -6.88
C PHE A 191 -9.79 5.19 -8.23
N LEU A 192 -9.34 4.11 -8.89
CA LEU A 192 -9.83 3.69 -10.18
C LEU A 192 -10.15 2.19 -10.15
N LEU A 193 -11.42 1.86 -10.29
CA LEU A 193 -11.87 0.48 -10.47
C LEU A 193 -12.01 0.18 -11.96
N GLU A 194 -11.25 -0.76 -12.48
CA GLU A 194 -11.40 -1.33 -13.81
C GLU A 194 -11.93 -2.75 -13.69
N THR A 195 -12.88 -3.11 -14.54
CA THR A 195 -13.54 -4.42 -14.50
C THR A 195 -13.21 -5.22 -15.75
N CYS A 196 -13.05 -6.52 -15.60
CA CYS A 196 -12.86 -7.44 -16.69
C CYS A 196 -13.90 -8.56 -16.62
N ASN A 197 -15.13 -8.26 -17.11
CA ASN A 197 -16.28 -9.15 -16.98
C ASN A 197 -16.07 -10.52 -17.63
N ALA A 198 -15.34 -10.56 -18.78
CA ALA A 198 -15.03 -11.81 -19.46
C ALA A 198 -14.20 -12.79 -18.62
N TRP A 199 -13.45 -12.28 -17.61
CA TRP A 199 -12.55 -13.06 -16.77
C TRP A 199 -12.93 -13.03 -15.29
N ASN A 200 -14.05 -12.40 -14.97
CA ASN A 200 -14.61 -12.27 -13.62
C ASN A 200 -13.58 -11.81 -12.57
N PHE A 201 -12.93 -10.67 -12.83
CA PHE A 201 -12.07 -10.00 -11.86
C PHE A 201 -12.17 -8.47 -11.99
N GLN A 202 -11.75 -7.79 -10.94
CA GLN A 202 -11.64 -6.35 -10.88
C GLN A 202 -10.20 -5.96 -10.57
N VAL A 203 -9.77 -4.80 -11.05
CA VAL A 203 -8.51 -4.17 -10.73
C VAL A 203 -8.80 -2.85 -10.03
N LEU A 204 -8.40 -2.73 -8.80
CA LEU A 204 -8.55 -1.54 -7.99
C LEU A 204 -7.21 -0.79 -7.95
N GLY A 205 -7.11 0.30 -8.72
CA GLY A 205 -5.97 1.21 -8.74
C GLY A 205 -6.10 2.27 -7.66
N ILE A 206 -5.00 2.54 -6.97
CA ILE A 206 -4.87 3.54 -5.91
C ILE A 206 -3.67 4.42 -6.22
N GLY A 207 -3.91 5.73 -6.32
CA GLY A 207 -2.88 6.75 -6.42
C GLY A 207 -3.00 7.73 -5.25
N MET A 208 -1.93 7.86 -4.44
CA MET A 208 -1.88 8.77 -3.31
C MET A 208 -0.60 9.60 -3.34
N ASN A 209 -0.74 10.92 -3.28
CA ASN A 209 0.37 11.85 -3.17
C ASN A 209 0.90 11.80 -1.73
N VAL A 210 2.16 11.44 -1.53
CA VAL A 210 2.75 11.36 -0.18
C VAL A 210 3.84 12.39 0.03
N ARG A 211 4.87 12.41 -0.82
CA ARG A 211 6.02 13.34 -0.72
C ARG A 211 5.75 14.69 -1.32
N SER A 212 5.12 14.69 -2.48
CA SER A 212 4.73 15.89 -3.20
C SER A 212 3.49 15.62 -4.04
N ALA A 213 2.78 16.67 -4.38
CA ALA A 213 1.63 16.63 -5.28
C ALA A 213 1.92 17.39 -6.57
N PRO A 214 1.44 16.94 -7.73
CA PRO A 214 1.60 17.66 -8.99
C PRO A 214 0.82 18.97 -8.96
N GLN A 215 1.38 20.02 -9.55
CA GLN A 215 0.62 21.26 -9.78
C GLN A 215 -0.26 21.08 -11.02
N ILE A 216 -1.57 21.21 -10.84
CA ILE A 216 -2.56 21.07 -11.92
C ILE A 216 -3.43 22.34 -11.92
N GLU A 217 -3.40 23.08 -13.02
CA GLU A 217 -4.18 24.31 -13.14
C GLU A 217 -5.69 24.05 -12.94
N GLY A 218 -6.30 24.82 -12.06
CA GLY A 218 -7.72 24.69 -11.70
C GLY A 218 -8.09 23.50 -10.80
N TYR A 219 -7.11 22.68 -10.41
CA TYR A 219 -7.34 21.51 -9.55
C TYR A 219 -6.34 21.50 -8.38
N PRO A 220 -6.74 21.98 -7.19
CA PRO A 220 -5.87 21.94 -6.03
C PRO A 220 -5.53 20.50 -5.67
N THR A 221 -4.25 20.26 -5.39
CA THR A 221 -3.68 18.97 -4.98
C THR A 221 -2.92 19.15 -3.70
N SER A 222 -2.80 18.11 -2.90
CA SER A 222 -2.04 18.07 -1.65
C SER A 222 -1.23 16.80 -1.54
N ALA A 223 -0.17 16.84 -0.75
CA ALA A 223 0.63 15.70 -0.37
C ALA A 223 0.52 15.45 1.13
N LEU A 224 0.63 14.19 1.56
CA LEU A 224 0.48 13.81 2.95
C LEU A 224 1.58 14.39 3.85
N ASP A 225 2.84 14.41 3.37
CA ASP A 225 3.99 14.91 4.12
C ASP A 225 3.89 16.43 4.43
N ASP A 226 3.09 17.21 3.66
CA ASP A 226 2.86 18.64 3.94
C ASP A 226 2.06 18.86 5.25
N PHE A 227 1.36 17.85 5.72
CA PHE A 227 0.52 17.86 6.93
C PHE A 227 1.05 16.91 8.02
N ALA A 228 1.99 16.04 7.68
CA ALA A 228 2.45 14.99 8.59
C ALA A 228 3.40 15.52 9.67
N ARG A 229 3.28 14.98 10.89
CA ARG A 229 4.17 15.28 12.03
C ARG A 229 5.61 14.88 11.79
N LYS A 230 5.84 13.91 10.91
CA LYS A 230 7.15 13.40 10.46
C LYS A 230 7.01 12.79 9.08
N ARG A 231 8.13 12.62 8.38
CA ARG A 231 8.15 11.96 7.08
C ARG A 231 7.47 10.58 7.13
N VAL A 232 6.49 10.36 6.26
CA VAL A 232 5.66 9.15 6.25
C VAL A 232 6.41 8.01 5.56
N PRO A 233 6.70 6.87 6.20
CA PRO A 233 7.35 5.73 5.54
C PRO A 233 6.38 5.07 4.55
N LEU A 234 6.76 5.06 3.25
CA LEU A 234 5.87 4.58 2.18
C LEU A 234 5.41 3.13 2.36
N SER A 235 6.34 2.23 2.77
CA SER A 235 5.99 0.82 3.00
C SER A 235 5.03 0.62 4.18
N GLU A 236 5.17 1.41 5.24
CA GLU A 236 4.31 1.34 6.42
C GLU A 236 2.91 1.86 6.10
N LEU A 237 2.81 3.00 5.40
CA LEU A 237 1.54 3.53 4.92
C LEU A 237 0.85 2.55 3.97
N ALA A 238 1.60 1.96 3.02
CA ALA A 238 1.07 0.95 2.10
C ALA A 238 0.49 -0.26 2.83
N ALA A 239 1.23 -0.82 3.79
CA ALA A 239 0.75 -1.93 4.61
C ALA A 239 -0.48 -1.54 5.45
N GLY A 240 -0.48 -0.34 6.02
CA GLY A 240 -1.62 0.22 6.74
C GLY A 240 -2.89 0.30 5.88
N ILE A 241 -2.77 0.73 4.63
CA ILE A 241 -3.88 0.77 3.67
C ILE A 241 -4.37 -0.65 3.35
N LEU A 242 -3.46 -1.58 3.04
CA LEU A 242 -3.81 -2.95 2.69
C LEU A 242 -4.51 -3.70 3.84
N ASN A 243 -4.02 -3.55 5.08
CA ASN A 243 -4.63 -4.15 6.26
C ASN A 243 -6.08 -3.65 6.47
N ARG A 244 -6.28 -2.32 6.43
CA ARG A 244 -7.61 -1.72 6.58
C ARG A 244 -8.52 -2.04 5.41
N PHE A 245 -7.96 -2.11 4.18
CA PHE A 245 -8.75 -2.48 3.02
C PHE A 245 -9.29 -3.91 3.15
N GLU A 246 -8.48 -4.88 3.59
CA GLU A 246 -8.98 -6.25 3.82
C GLU A 246 -10.06 -6.28 4.90
N ASP A 247 -9.91 -5.50 5.98
CA ASP A 247 -10.94 -5.40 7.01
C ASP A 247 -12.28 -4.89 6.45
N TRP A 248 -12.25 -3.85 5.62
CA TRP A 248 -13.44 -3.35 4.94
C TRP A 248 -13.99 -4.35 3.93
N TYR A 249 -13.13 -4.99 3.15
CA TYR A 249 -13.48 -5.89 2.07
C TYR A 249 -14.12 -7.18 2.57
N LEU A 250 -13.58 -7.79 3.64
CA LEU A 250 -14.02 -9.10 4.13
C LEU A 250 -15.05 -9.03 5.28
N ARG A 251 -15.03 -7.96 6.09
CA ARG A 251 -15.77 -7.92 7.36
C ARG A 251 -16.90 -6.91 7.42
N LYS A 252 -16.95 -5.96 6.50
CA LYS A 252 -17.93 -4.87 6.54
C LYS A 252 -19.06 -5.07 5.53
N THR A 253 -20.27 -4.69 5.91
CA THR A 253 -21.39 -4.70 4.98
C THR A 253 -21.40 -3.44 4.11
N VAL A 254 -22.08 -3.50 2.98
CA VAL A 254 -22.23 -2.35 2.06
C VAL A 254 -22.90 -1.17 2.77
N GLU A 255 -23.84 -1.44 3.65
CA GLU A 255 -24.58 -0.43 4.44
C GLU A 255 -23.63 0.32 5.39
N TRP A 256 -22.73 -0.37 6.08
CA TRP A 256 -21.73 0.24 6.97
C TRP A 256 -20.73 1.10 6.20
N VAL A 257 -20.35 0.68 4.99
CA VAL A 257 -19.48 1.49 4.12
C VAL A 257 -20.16 2.80 3.74
N ALA A 258 -21.43 2.76 3.34
CA ALA A 258 -22.20 3.95 2.98
C ALA A 258 -22.34 4.92 4.17
N GLU A 259 -22.60 4.41 5.37
CA GLU A 259 -22.66 5.21 6.61
C GLU A 259 -21.30 5.84 6.95
N ALA A 260 -20.22 5.08 6.86
CA ALA A 260 -18.86 5.57 7.14
C ALA A 260 -18.46 6.69 6.15
N VAL A 261 -18.78 6.52 4.85
CA VAL A 261 -18.52 7.56 3.84
C VAL A 261 -19.34 8.83 4.11
N ALA A 262 -20.61 8.68 4.51
CA ALA A 262 -21.46 9.82 4.84
C ALA A 262 -20.99 10.58 6.08
N ASN A 263 -20.37 9.87 7.05
CA ASN A 263 -19.83 10.46 8.27
C ASN A 263 -18.43 11.07 8.09
N SER A 264 -17.70 10.70 7.04
CA SER A 264 -16.44 11.34 6.66
C SER A 264 -16.76 12.72 6.09
N LYS A 265 -16.75 13.74 6.95
CA LYS A 265 -17.23 15.10 6.64
C LYS A 265 -16.40 15.75 5.56
N PHE A 266 -17.01 15.98 4.39
CA PHE A 266 -16.62 17.06 3.52
C PHE A 266 -17.39 18.33 3.99
N PRO A 267 -16.75 19.38 4.51
CA PRO A 267 -17.44 20.67 4.60
C PRO A 267 -17.72 21.15 3.19
N LEU A 268 -19.00 21.26 2.85
CA LEU A 268 -19.48 21.89 1.60
C LEU A 268 -19.02 23.35 1.52
#